data_d269aab8b27e9b2964fb63b2ad27e427
#
_entry.id   d269aab8b27e9b2964fb63b2ad27e427
#
_cell.length_a   1.000
_cell.length_b   1.000
_cell.length_c   1.000
_cell.angle_alpha   90.00
_cell.angle_beta   90.00
_cell.angle_gamma   90.00
#
_symmetry.space_group_name_H-M   'P 1'
#
loop_
_entity.id
_entity.type
_entity.pdbx_description
1 polymer ?
#
loop_
_entity_poly.entity_id
_entity_poly.type
_entity_poly.pdbx_seq_one_letter_code
_entity_poly.pdbx_strand_id
1 'polypeptide(L)'
;MKLKKISIIALIALTITALSLTLIAVAVLSSSQTVRISGTINAVNLGVYSDSNCTQAASALNVGALNPGATATQTVYIKNTGNVPETLTMTVNNWDTTAASSVLTLTWNRENTVLNAGASIQATLTLTAAANTGSLTTFSCDVTLTGTQ
;
A
#
# COMPACT_ATOMS: atom_id res chain seq x y z
N MET A 1 43.68 81.88 -1.79
CA MET A 1 43.99 80.44 -1.63
C MET A 1 43.09 79.70 -0.62
N LYS A 2 42.12 80.30 0.02
CA LYS A 2 41.18 79.64 0.97
C LYS A 2 39.96 79.01 0.31
N LEU A 3 39.50 79.52 -0.85
CA LEU A 3 38.32 78.95 -1.57
C LEU A 3 38.52 77.56 -2.16
N LYS A 4 39.73 77.19 -2.56
CA LYS A 4 40.02 75.89 -3.10
C LYS A 4 39.96 74.78 -2.06
N LYS A 5 40.30 75.05 -0.78
CA LYS A 5 40.27 74.06 0.32
C LYS A 5 38.84 73.71 0.74
N ILE A 6 37.94 74.69 0.72
CA ILE A 6 36.51 74.46 1.06
C ILE A 6 35.84 73.64 -0.02
N SER A 7 36.18 73.87 -1.29
CA SER A 7 35.63 73.14 -2.41
C SER A 7 36.01 71.61 -2.39
N ILE A 8 37.24 71.31 -1.98
CA ILE A 8 37.72 69.94 -1.89
C ILE A 8 37.04 69.18 -0.74
N ILE A 9 36.88 69.83 0.42
CA ILE A 9 36.20 69.26 1.57
C ILE A 9 34.71 69.01 1.27
N ALA A 10 34.05 69.97 0.60
CA ALA A 10 32.65 69.75 0.17
C ALA A 10 32.50 68.68 -0.86
N LEU A 11 33.46 68.54 -1.76
CA LEU A 11 33.44 67.42 -2.74
C LEU A 11 33.65 66.08 -2.09
N ILE A 12 34.55 65.96 -1.11
CA ILE A 12 34.76 64.68 -0.34
C ILE A 12 33.54 64.38 0.50
N ALA A 13 32.91 65.33 1.16
CA ALA A 13 31.68 65.11 1.91
C ALA A 13 30.53 64.66 1.02
N LEU A 14 30.38 65.18 -0.19
CA LEU A 14 29.36 64.75 -1.15
C LEU A 14 29.58 63.35 -1.68
N THR A 15 30.84 62.98 -1.89
CA THR A 15 31.16 61.60 -2.34
C THR A 15 30.94 60.54 -1.23
N ILE A 16 31.20 60.84 0.02
CA ILE A 16 30.97 59.98 1.17
C ILE A 16 29.46 59.80 1.39
N THR A 17 28.64 60.81 1.27
CA THR A 17 27.20 60.73 1.40
C THR A 17 26.56 59.97 0.23
N ALA A 18 27.06 60.13 -0.98
CA ALA A 18 26.60 59.37 -2.14
C ALA A 18 26.95 57.86 -2.00
N LEU A 19 28.13 57.53 -1.48
CA LEU A 19 28.56 56.15 -1.27
C LEU A 19 27.78 55.46 -0.13
N SER A 20 27.41 56.22 0.92
CA SER A 20 26.60 55.67 2.01
C SER A 20 25.13 55.44 1.61
N LEU A 21 24.59 56.23 0.68
CA LEU A 21 23.24 56.05 0.16
C LEU A 21 23.13 54.83 -0.76
N THR A 22 24.20 54.49 -1.48
CA THR A 22 24.20 53.30 -2.37
C THR A 22 24.33 51.98 -1.61
N LEU A 23 24.89 52.01 -0.37
CA LEU A 23 25.00 50.84 0.46
C LEU A 23 23.67 50.42 1.15
N ILE A 24 22.69 51.33 1.24
CA ILE A 24 21.38 51.03 1.85
C ILE A 24 20.38 50.46 0.83
N ALA A 25 20.68 50.59 -0.48
CA ALA A 25 19.77 50.16 -1.54
C ALA A 25 19.88 48.67 -1.89
N VAL A 26 20.77 47.91 -1.26
CA VAL A 26 20.85 46.46 -1.44
C VAL A 26 20.21 45.71 -0.24
N ALA A 27 19.13 46.23 0.29
CA ALA A 27 18.22 45.42 1.03
C ALA A 27 17.55 44.48 0.02
N VAL A 28 18.10 43.28 -0.11
CA VAL A 28 17.53 42.24 -0.93
C VAL A 28 16.09 42.05 -0.48
N LEU A 29 15.14 42.56 -1.24
CA LEU A 29 13.74 42.16 -1.09
C LEU A 29 13.64 40.70 -1.51
N SER A 30 13.95 39.80 -0.60
CA SER A 30 13.62 38.39 -0.78
C SER A 30 12.28 38.10 -0.09
N SER A 31 11.26 37.76 -0.86
CA SER A 31 10.01 37.21 -0.34
C SER A 31 10.00 35.73 -0.64
N SER A 32 10.02 34.92 0.39
CA SER A 32 9.81 33.47 0.23
C SER A 32 8.40 33.11 0.73
N GLN A 33 7.63 32.42 -0.11
CA GLN A 33 6.37 31.84 0.28
C GLN A 33 6.52 30.33 0.27
N THR A 34 6.12 29.70 1.37
CA THR A 34 6.06 28.22 1.48
C THR A 34 4.64 27.79 1.19
N VAL A 35 4.45 27.03 0.11
CA VAL A 35 3.19 26.37 -0.21
C VAL A 35 3.31 24.92 0.21
N ARG A 36 2.43 24.48 1.13
CA ARG A 36 2.35 23.08 1.51
C ARG A 36 1.52 22.34 0.45
N ILE A 37 2.11 21.32 -0.14
CA ILE A 37 1.41 20.38 -1.03
C ILE A 37 1.10 19.14 -0.18
N SER A 38 -0.18 18.75 -0.14
CA SER A 38 -0.65 17.52 0.49
C SER A 38 -1.53 16.76 -0.50
N GLY A 39 -1.45 15.45 -0.46
CA GLY A 39 -2.24 14.56 -1.29
C GLY A 39 -2.37 13.21 -0.61
N THR A 40 -3.35 12.42 -1.03
CA THR A 40 -3.50 11.03 -0.62
C THR A 40 -2.97 10.14 -1.73
N ILE A 41 -2.16 9.15 -1.36
CA ILE A 41 -1.72 8.10 -2.29
C ILE A 41 -2.70 6.95 -2.14
N ASN A 42 -3.25 6.46 -3.25
CA ASN A 42 -4.08 5.26 -3.26
C ASN A 42 -3.20 4.07 -2.88
N ALA A 43 -3.65 3.30 -1.91
CA ALA A 43 -2.98 2.11 -1.43
C ALA A 43 -3.95 0.93 -1.46
N VAL A 44 -3.57 -0.11 -2.18
CA VAL A 44 -4.22 -1.43 -2.19
C VAL A 44 -3.56 -2.25 -1.10
N ASN A 45 -4.34 -2.80 -0.16
CA ASN A 45 -3.81 -3.63 0.90
C ASN A 45 -4.90 -4.54 1.49
N LEU A 46 -4.64 -5.84 1.47
CA LEU A 46 -5.59 -6.88 1.89
C LEU A 46 -5.07 -7.63 3.11
N GLY A 47 -5.89 -7.75 4.14
CA GLY A 47 -5.65 -8.62 5.29
C GLY A 47 -6.54 -9.85 5.26
N VAL A 48 -6.00 -11.01 5.63
CA VAL A 48 -6.74 -12.27 5.77
C VAL A 48 -6.69 -12.73 7.22
N TYR A 49 -7.85 -13.04 7.78
CA TYR A 49 -8.02 -13.29 9.21
C TYR A 49 -8.82 -14.57 9.46
N SER A 50 -8.57 -15.20 10.61
CA SER A 50 -9.31 -16.38 11.06
C SER A 50 -10.56 -16.04 11.88
N ASP A 51 -10.71 -14.77 12.31
CA ASP A 51 -11.82 -14.31 13.14
C ASP A 51 -12.61 -13.15 12.49
N SER A 52 -13.88 -13.05 12.85
CA SER A 52 -14.81 -12.04 12.31
C SER A 52 -14.45 -10.60 12.66
N ASN A 53 -13.67 -10.39 13.74
CA ASN A 53 -13.22 -9.08 14.16
C ASN A 53 -11.96 -8.63 13.41
N CYS A 54 -11.39 -9.52 12.54
CA CYS A 54 -10.16 -9.27 11.79
C CYS A 54 -8.98 -8.87 12.71
N THR A 55 -8.78 -9.63 13.79
CA THR A 55 -7.71 -9.42 14.77
C THR A 55 -6.64 -10.52 14.73
N GLN A 56 -6.98 -11.72 14.26
CA GLN A 56 -6.10 -12.89 14.18
C GLN A 56 -5.76 -13.16 12.71
N ALA A 57 -4.54 -12.87 12.29
CA ALA A 57 -4.10 -13.17 10.93
C ALA A 57 -4.16 -14.68 10.64
N ALA A 58 -4.73 -15.05 9.51
CA ALA A 58 -4.77 -16.43 9.03
C ALA A 58 -3.46 -16.76 8.31
N SER A 59 -2.51 -17.40 8.99
CA SER A 59 -1.21 -17.80 8.42
C SER A 59 -1.20 -19.22 7.87
N ALA A 60 -2.11 -20.08 8.31
CA ALA A 60 -2.28 -21.44 7.83
C ALA A 60 -3.71 -21.91 8.05
N LEU A 61 -4.22 -22.72 7.13
CA LEU A 61 -5.53 -23.34 7.22
C LEU A 61 -5.35 -24.87 7.20
N ASN A 62 -5.94 -25.55 8.17
CA ASN A 62 -5.92 -27.00 8.23
C ASN A 62 -7.32 -27.54 7.93
N VAL A 63 -7.46 -28.27 6.84
CA VAL A 63 -8.73 -28.85 6.41
C VAL A 63 -9.00 -30.24 7.03
N GLY A 64 -8.06 -30.73 7.84
CA GLY A 64 -8.17 -32.04 8.46
C GLY A 64 -8.03 -33.21 7.47
N ALA A 65 -8.56 -34.38 7.85
CA ALA A 65 -8.57 -35.53 6.99
C ALA A 65 -9.68 -35.44 5.93
N LEU A 66 -9.32 -35.62 4.67
CA LEU A 66 -10.23 -35.55 3.52
C LEU A 66 -10.30 -36.91 2.84
N ASN A 67 -11.48 -37.52 2.80
CA ASN A 67 -11.69 -38.77 2.10
C ASN A 67 -11.82 -38.55 0.59
N PRO A 68 -11.49 -39.56 -0.26
CA PRO A 68 -11.78 -39.51 -1.69
C PRO A 68 -13.27 -39.21 -1.95
N GLY A 69 -13.54 -38.25 -2.87
CA GLY A 69 -14.89 -37.80 -3.19
C GLY A 69 -15.50 -36.83 -2.17
N ALA A 70 -14.81 -36.51 -1.06
CA ALA A 70 -15.32 -35.61 -0.03
C ALA A 70 -14.94 -34.15 -0.30
N THR A 71 -15.63 -33.28 0.41
CA THR A 71 -15.40 -31.83 0.40
C THR A 71 -15.16 -31.36 1.83
N ALA A 72 -14.16 -30.46 2.01
CA ALA A 72 -13.92 -29.75 3.24
C ALA A 72 -14.02 -28.24 3.02
N THR A 73 -14.52 -27.52 4.00
CA THR A 73 -14.65 -26.06 3.94
C THR A 73 -13.87 -25.39 5.06
N GLN A 74 -13.32 -24.22 4.75
CA GLN A 74 -12.68 -23.34 5.72
C GLN A 74 -13.23 -21.91 5.56
N THR A 75 -13.45 -21.27 6.69
CA THR A 75 -13.93 -19.89 6.72
C THR A 75 -12.77 -18.95 7.06
N VAL A 76 -12.63 -17.87 6.29
CA VAL A 76 -11.72 -16.77 6.56
C VAL A 76 -12.45 -15.44 6.43
N TYR A 77 -11.88 -14.41 7.01
CA TYR A 77 -12.39 -13.04 6.90
C TYR A 77 -11.35 -12.19 6.17
N ILE A 78 -11.81 -11.48 5.16
CA ILE A 78 -10.96 -10.65 4.31
C ILE A 78 -11.29 -9.21 4.62
N LYS A 79 -10.29 -8.39 4.88
CA LYS A 79 -10.45 -6.96 5.15
C LYS A 79 -9.60 -6.16 4.19
N ASN A 80 -10.21 -5.19 3.52
CA ASN A 80 -9.49 -4.17 2.78
C ASN A 80 -8.93 -3.16 3.78
N THR A 81 -7.62 -3.19 3.99
CA THR A 81 -6.89 -2.26 4.86
C THR A 81 -6.29 -1.08 4.09
N GLY A 82 -6.50 -1.06 2.76
CA GLY A 82 -6.19 0.07 1.89
C GLY A 82 -7.22 1.19 1.99
N ASN A 83 -7.10 2.17 1.12
CA ASN A 83 -7.96 3.36 1.09
C ASN A 83 -8.80 3.50 -0.19
N VAL A 84 -8.79 2.47 -1.03
CA VAL A 84 -9.58 2.39 -2.27
C VAL A 84 -10.33 1.05 -2.33
N PRO A 85 -11.45 0.96 -3.08
CA PRO A 85 -12.12 -0.32 -3.33
C PRO A 85 -11.19 -1.28 -4.08
N GLU A 86 -11.29 -2.57 -3.76
CA GLU A 86 -10.48 -3.65 -4.36
C GLU A 86 -11.40 -4.75 -4.89
N THR A 87 -11.08 -5.28 -6.07
CA THR A 87 -11.68 -6.49 -6.62
C THR A 87 -10.87 -7.70 -6.19
N LEU A 88 -11.53 -8.66 -5.55
CA LEU A 88 -10.90 -9.82 -4.96
C LEU A 88 -10.73 -10.95 -5.97
N THR A 89 -9.55 -11.56 -6.00
CA THR A 89 -9.23 -12.77 -6.77
C THR A 89 -8.44 -13.75 -5.94
N MET A 90 -8.51 -15.05 -6.28
CA MET A 90 -7.78 -16.12 -5.63
C MET A 90 -6.95 -16.91 -6.63
N THR A 91 -5.72 -17.20 -6.29
CA THR A 91 -4.88 -18.15 -7.01
C THR A 91 -4.37 -19.25 -6.07
N VAL A 92 -4.25 -20.47 -6.58
CA VAL A 92 -3.73 -21.62 -5.85
C VAL A 92 -2.47 -22.10 -6.57
N ASN A 93 -1.37 -22.13 -5.85
CA ASN A 93 -0.06 -22.46 -6.39
C ASN A 93 0.68 -23.43 -5.46
N ASN A 94 1.86 -23.83 -5.89
CA ASN A 94 2.83 -24.59 -5.09
C ASN A 94 2.24 -25.83 -4.42
N TRP A 95 1.43 -26.59 -5.17
CA TRP A 95 1.04 -27.91 -4.72
C TRP A 95 2.31 -28.75 -4.48
N ASP A 96 2.39 -29.41 -3.32
CA ASP A 96 3.53 -30.23 -2.94
C ASP A 96 3.81 -31.38 -3.92
N THR A 97 2.79 -31.86 -4.62
CA THR A 97 2.90 -32.85 -5.69
C THR A 97 1.99 -32.50 -6.87
N THR A 98 2.41 -32.89 -8.08
CA THR A 98 1.55 -32.79 -9.27
C THR A 98 0.34 -33.71 -9.17
N ALA A 99 0.41 -34.80 -8.40
CA ALA A 99 -0.72 -35.66 -8.10
C ALA A 99 -1.79 -34.88 -7.31
N ALA A 100 -1.43 -34.09 -6.32
CA ALA A 100 -2.36 -33.30 -5.54
C ALA A 100 -3.14 -32.30 -6.43
N SER A 101 -2.46 -31.54 -7.29
CA SER A 101 -3.10 -30.57 -8.19
C SER A 101 -4.03 -31.20 -9.23
N SER A 102 -3.88 -32.50 -9.54
CA SER A 102 -4.72 -33.19 -10.51
C SER A 102 -6.00 -33.80 -9.90
N VAL A 103 -6.01 -34.04 -8.58
CA VAL A 103 -7.12 -34.70 -7.89
C VAL A 103 -7.80 -33.83 -6.83
N LEU A 104 -7.22 -32.68 -6.49
CA LEU A 104 -7.79 -31.72 -5.54
C LEU A 104 -8.16 -30.43 -6.26
N THR A 105 -9.33 -29.89 -5.95
CA THR A 105 -9.79 -28.60 -6.46
C THR A 105 -10.14 -27.70 -5.30
N LEU A 106 -9.51 -26.53 -5.23
CA LEU A 106 -9.84 -25.48 -4.26
C LEU A 106 -10.57 -24.35 -4.95
N THR A 107 -11.73 -24.00 -4.43
CA THR A 107 -12.55 -22.88 -4.88
C THR A 107 -12.91 -21.99 -3.70
N TRP A 108 -13.47 -20.83 -3.98
CA TRP A 108 -14.00 -19.93 -2.96
C TRP A 108 -15.22 -19.16 -3.48
N ASN A 109 -15.94 -18.51 -2.57
CA ASN A 109 -17.20 -17.84 -2.88
C ASN A 109 -17.10 -16.32 -3.05
N ARG A 110 -15.86 -15.76 -3.23
CA ARG A 110 -15.63 -14.31 -3.31
C ARG A 110 -14.87 -13.86 -4.56
N GLU A 111 -14.80 -14.73 -5.56
CA GLU A 111 -14.16 -14.36 -6.84
C GLU A 111 -14.86 -13.16 -7.46
N ASN A 112 -14.08 -12.17 -7.93
CA ASN A 112 -14.55 -10.92 -8.54
C ASN A 112 -15.48 -10.06 -7.63
N THR A 113 -15.44 -10.28 -6.31
CA THR A 113 -16.20 -9.45 -5.36
C THR A 113 -15.47 -8.13 -5.12
N VAL A 114 -16.16 -7.00 -5.21
CA VAL A 114 -15.61 -5.68 -4.85
C VAL A 114 -15.74 -5.47 -3.35
N LEU A 115 -14.61 -5.17 -2.69
CA LEU A 115 -14.53 -4.88 -1.26
C LEU A 115 -14.14 -3.41 -1.05
N ASN A 116 -15.01 -2.61 -0.50
CA ASN A 116 -14.76 -1.19 -0.24
C ASN A 116 -13.65 -0.99 0.81
N ALA A 117 -13.01 0.17 0.76
CA ALA A 117 -11.98 0.57 1.72
C ALA A 117 -12.48 0.43 3.17
N GLY A 118 -11.69 -0.21 4.02
CA GLY A 118 -12.01 -0.46 5.43
C GLY A 118 -13.06 -1.56 5.68
N ALA A 119 -13.75 -2.05 4.64
CA ALA A 119 -14.74 -3.11 4.78
C ALA A 119 -14.11 -4.48 5.01
N SER A 120 -14.88 -5.38 5.62
CA SER A 120 -14.52 -6.79 5.76
C SER A 120 -15.63 -7.69 5.24
N ILE A 121 -15.28 -8.88 4.76
CA ILE A 121 -16.21 -9.87 4.25
C ILE A 121 -15.79 -11.28 4.65
N GLN A 122 -16.75 -12.12 4.99
CA GLN A 122 -16.52 -13.54 5.20
C GLN A 122 -16.37 -14.25 3.86
N ALA A 123 -15.36 -15.09 3.74
CA ALA A 123 -15.13 -15.96 2.60
C ALA A 123 -15.10 -17.42 3.05
N THR A 124 -15.63 -18.31 2.20
CA THR A 124 -15.58 -19.75 2.39
C THR A 124 -14.72 -20.35 1.29
N LEU A 125 -13.62 -20.98 1.70
CA LEU A 125 -12.79 -21.81 0.83
C LEU A 125 -13.35 -23.24 0.85
N THR A 126 -13.46 -23.86 -0.31
CA THR A 126 -14.02 -25.20 -0.50
C THR A 126 -13.00 -26.05 -1.22
N LEU A 127 -12.45 -27.04 -0.52
CA LEU A 127 -11.54 -28.04 -1.07
C LEU A 127 -12.31 -29.30 -1.38
N THR A 128 -12.28 -29.78 -2.62
CA THR A 128 -12.94 -30.99 -3.08
C THR A 128 -11.90 -32.00 -3.56
N ALA A 129 -11.97 -33.23 -3.07
CA ALA A 129 -11.17 -34.35 -3.54
C ALA A 129 -11.92 -35.14 -4.63
N ALA A 130 -11.21 -35.54 -5.68
CA ALA A 130 -11.74 -36.47 -6.66
C ALA A 130 -12.11 -37.81 -6.00
N ALA A 131 -13.04 -38.53 -6.61
CA ALA A 131 -13.45 -39.89 -6.12
C ALA A 131 -12.29 -40.90 -6.14
N ASN A 132 -11.27 -40.66 -6.97
CA ASN A 132 -10.05 -41.43 -6.98
C ASN A 132 -8.86 -40.49 -6.78
N THR A 133 -8.22 -40.59 -5.63
CA THR A 133 -7.04 -39.79 -5.26
C THR A 133 -5.72 -40.56 -5.45
N GLY A 134 -5.78 -41.76 -6.01
CA GLY A 134 -4.60 -42.61 -6.20
C GLY A 134 -3.91 -42.96 -4.88
N SER A 135 -2.61 -42.77 -4.83
CA SER A 135 -1.78 -42.98 -3.64
C SER A 135 -1.55 -41.69 -2.82
N LEU A 136 -2.31 -40.62 -3.08
CA LEU A 136 -2.15 -39.36 -2.33
C LEU A 136 -2.59 -39.55 -0.87
N THR A 137 -1.67 -39.32 0.07
CA THR A 137 -1.92 -39.43 1.53
C THR A 137 -1.81 -38.11 2.25
N THR A 138 -1.04 -37.15 1.69
CA THR A 138 -0.85 -35.80 2.23
C THR A 138 -0.82 -34.81 1.10
N PHE A 139 -1.15 -33.57 1.40
CA PHE A 139 -1.06 -32.48 0.44
C PHE A 139 -0.83 -31.17 1.16
N SER A 140 -0.23 -30.24 0.44
CA SER A 140 -0.16 -28.82 0.79
C SER A 140 -0.21 -27.97 -0.49
N CYS A 141 -0.66 -26.74 -0.35
CA CYS A 141 -0.62 -25.72 -1.41
C CYS A 141 -0.58 -24.34 -0.81
N ASP A 142 -0.18 -23.36 -1.62
CA ASP A 142 -0.26 -21.96 -1.28
C ASP A 142 -1.52 -21.34 -1.90
N VAL A 143 -2.27 -20.62 -1.08
CA VAL A 143 -3.44 -19.84 -1.48
C VAL A 143 -3.08 -18.38 -1.40
N THR A 144 -3.10 -17.69 -2.54
CA THR A 144 -2.87 -16.26 -2.63
C THR A 144 -4.18 -15.56 -2.92
N LEU A 145 -4.60 -14.68 -1.99
CA LEU A 145 -5.74 -13.78 -2.18
C LEU A 145 -5.20 -12.40 -2.57
N THR A 146 -5.72 -11.86 -3.66
CA THR A 146 -5.26 -10.59 -4.22
C THR A 146 -6.43 -9.63 -4.33
N GLY A 147 -6.22 -8.38 -3.90
CA GLY A 147 -7.09 -7.25 -4.16
C GLY A 147 -6.47 -6.37 -5.25
N THR A 148 -7.24 -6.03 -6.27
CA THR A 148 -6.83 -5.13 -7.36
C THR A 148 -7.81 -3.98 -7.51
N GLN A 149 -7.31 -2.81 -7.89
CA GLN A 149 -8.12 -1.63 -8.24
C GLN A 149 -8.47 -1.67 -9.73
#